data_3b11bc4c7dead005a274eb851ad4f355
#
_entry.id   3b11bc4c7dead005a274eb851ad4f355
#
_cell.length_a   1.000
_cell.length_b   1.000
_cell.length_c   1.000
_cell.angle_alpha   90.00
_cell.angle_beta   90.00
_cell.angle_gamma   90.00
#
_symmetry.space_group_name_H-M   'P 1'
#
loop_
_entity.id
_entity.type
_entity.pdbx_description
1 polymer ?
#
loop_
_entity_poly.entity_id
_entity_poly.type
_entity_poly.pdbx_seq_one_letter_code
_entity_poly.pdbx_strand_id
1 'polypeptide(L)'
;CLEEESAQKLEEGNDFVRYKLDRLGIPLIEIATDASIKSQEHAKEVASHIGMILRSFENVKRGLGTIRQDVNISIKGSERTEIKGFQDLKSIPKVIEFEVKRQIDLINHKKKISKEVRKTEQDFTTSFLRPMPGAARLYPETDCMPVRIDRNYIEELRKKLPKLLVHKVEETESKYKLPKQLAKEIIEYENFENLVKKFSKLEPVAIANTLINLPKEIKTRFNLDSSKLTDEDFEEVLSYLNDGKIAKEAVIDLL
;
A
#
# COMPACT_ATOMS: atom_id res chain seq x y z
N CYS A 1 -6.74 16.09 -1.34
CA CYS A 1 -6.13 17.12 -2.15
C CYS A 1 -5.58 16.50 -3.44
N LEU A 2 -5.60 17.24 -4.55
CA LEU A 2 -4.94 16.90 -5.80
C LEU A 2 -3.69 17.75 -5.90
N GLU A 3 -2.56 17.13 -6.17
CA GLU A 3 -1.26 17.77 -6.29
C GLU A 3 -0.53 17.30 -7.55
N GLU A 4 0.56 17.97 -7.90
CA GLU A 4 1.47 17.59 -8.97
C GLU A 4 2.80 17.14 -8.37
N GLU A 5 3.33 16.01 -8.85
CA GLU A 5 4.66 15.55 -8.45
C GLU A 5 5.73 16.47 -9.03
N SER A 6 6.67 16.86 -8.20
CA SER A 6 7.77 17.73 -8.60
C SER A 6 8.98 16.96 -9.17
N ALA A 7 9.81 17.66 -9.94
CA ALA A 7 11.11 17.16 -10.36
C ALA A 7 12.00 16.83 -9.16
N GLN A 8 12.80 15.80 -9.28
CA GLN A 8 13.80 15.44 -8.29
C GLN A 8 15.11 16.19 -8.55
N LYS A 9 15.53 17.02 -7.59
CA LYS A 9 16.87 17.61 -7.63
C LYS A 9 17.91 16.50 -7.40
N LEU A 10 18.82 16.32 -8.34
CA LEU A 10 19.91 15.33 -8.28
C LEU A 10 21.20 15.96 -7.79
N GLU A 11 21.54 17.13 -8.30
CA GLU A 11 22.82 17.78 -8.07
C GLU A 11 22.68 19.30 -8.12
N GLU A 12 23.46 19.98 -7.35
CA GLU A 12 23.57 21.45 -7.37
C GLU A 12 25.06 21.83 -7.37
N GLY A 13 25.48 22.54 -8.42
CA GLY A 13 26.79 23.15 -8.53
C GLY A 13 26.70 24.67 -8.32
N ASN A 14 27.82 25.36 -8.51
CA ASN A 14 27.87 26.81 -8.35
C ASN A 14 26.99 27.55 -9.38
N ASP A 15 26.94 27.03 -10.62
CA ASP A 15 26.29 27.70 -11.74
C ASP A 15 25.18 26.86 -12.39
N PHE A 16 24.84 25.67 -11.84
CA PHE A 16 23.80 24.80 -12.38
C PHE A 16 23.07 24.02 -11.31
N VAL A 17 21.85 23.60 -11.63
CA VAL A 17 21.06 22.61 -10.88
C VAL A 17 20.59 21.54 -11.86
N ARG A 18 20.85 20.26 -11.53
CA ARG A 18 20.40 19.12 -12.34
C ARG A 18 19.17 18.50 -11.73
N TYR A 19 18.14 18.36 -12.55
CA TYR A 19 16.87 17.72 -12.16
C TYR A 19 16.62 16.45 -12.94
N LYS A 20 16.00 15.46 -12.28
CA LYS A 20 15.38 14.30 -12.90
C LYS A 20 13.90 14.61 -13.09
N LEU A 21 13.42 14.48 -14.33
CA LEU A 21 12.07 14.91 -14.73
C LEU A 21 11.08 13.75 -14.91
N ASP A 22 11.47 12.52 -14.60
CA ASP A 22 10.66 11.31 -14.82
C ASP A 22 9.32 11.30 -14.07
N ARG A 23 9.18 12.09 -13.02
CA ARG A 23 7.94 12.20 -12.24
C ARG A 23 7.28 13.57 -12.35
N LEU A 24 7.89 14.54 -13.01
CA LEU A 24 7.34 15.89 -13.14
C LEU A 24 5.97 15.84 -13.82
N GLY A 25 5.00 16.52 -13.25
CA GLY A 25 3.65 16.61 -13.79
C GLY A 25 2.76 15.38 -13.51
N ILE A 26 3.24 14.36 -12.80
CA ILE A 26 2.40 13.22 -12.46
C ILE A 26 1.38 13.64 -11.39
N PRO A 27 0.06 13.44 -11.64
CA PRO A 27 -0.97 13.78 -10.66
C PRO A 27 -0.81 12.93 -9.38
N LEU A 28 -0.89 13.59 -8.23
CA LEU A 28 -0.88 12.96 -6.91
C LEU A 28 -2.19 13.22 -6.19
N ILE A 29 -2.68 12.21 -5.46
CA ILE A 29 -3.76 12.37 -4.49
C ILE A 29 -3.15 12.32 -3.11
N GLU A 30 -3.24 13.42 -2.36
CA GLU A 30 -2.86 13.47 -0.95
C GLU A 30 -4.10 13.28 -0.08
N ILE A 31 -4.04 12.29 0.80
CA ILE A 31 -5.07 12.01 1.81
C ILE A 31 -4.47 12.34 3.16
N ALA A 32 -4.97 13.38 3.81
CA ALA A 32 -4.59 13.75 5.17
C ALA A 32 -5.69 13.32 6.15
N THR A 33 -5.28 12.67 7.25
CA THR A 33 -6.17 12.40 8.37
C THR A 33 -6.21 13.62 9.32
N ASP A 34 -7.23 13.70 10.12
CA ASP A 34 -7.23 14.59 11.28
C ASP A 34 -6.35 14.04 12.42
N ALA A 35 -6.32 14.72 13.57
CA ALA A 35 -5.53 14.35 14.73
C ALA A 35 -6.21 13.29 15.64
N SER A 36 -7.12 12.48 15.11
CA SER A 36 -7.85 11.45 15.86
C SER A 36 -7.02 10.20 16.17
N ILE A 37 -5.91 10.00 15.46
CA ILE A 37 -4.99 8.88 15.70
C ILE A 37 -4.22 9.12 17.01
N LYS A 38 -4.36 8.21 17.99
CA LYS A 38 -3.80 8.37 19.35
C LYS A 38 -2.80 7.28 19.75
N SER A 39 -2.63 6.23 18.95
CA SER A 39 -1.64 5.18 19.21
C SER A 39 -0.87 4.81 17.95
N GLN A 40 0.29 4.20 18.14
CA GLN A 40 1.14 3.76 17.04
C GLN A 40 0.51 2.61 16.25
N GLU A 41 -0.19 1.70 16.91
CA GLU A 41 -0.92 0.60 16.25
C GLU A 41 -2.08 1.15 15.42
N HIS A 42 -2.86 2.07 15.98
CA HIS A 42 -3.94 2.73 15.25
C HIS A 42 -3.44 3.47 14.00
N ALA A 43 -2.25 4.11 14.08
CA ALA A 43 -1.63 4.73 12.90
C ALA A 43 -1.36 3.72 11.77
N LYS A 44 -0.84 2.53 12.12
CA LYS A 44 -0.64 1.44 11.17
C LYS A 44 -1.96 0.92 10.59
N GLU A 45 -2.99 0.76 11.41
CA GLU A 45 -4.31 0.30 10.97
C GLU A 45 -4.94 1.28 9.98
N VAL A 46 -4.91 2.58 10.29
CA VAL A 46 -5.43 3.63 9.41
C VAL A 46 -4.65 3.68 8.10
N ALA A 47 -3.32 3.64 8.14
CA ALA A 47 -2.49 3.62 6.94
C ALA A 47 -2.78 2.38 6.07
N SER A 48 -2.95 1.21 6.69
CA SER A 48 -3.35 -0.02 6.00
C SER A 48 -4.73 0.10 5.34
N HIS A 49 -5.69 0.68 6.05
CA HIS A 49 -7.06 0.87 5.56
C HIS A 49 -7.10 1.84 4.36
N ILE A 50 -6.42 2.98 4.45
CA ILE A 50 -6.31 3.94 3.34
C ILE A 50 -5.61 3.29 2.13
N GLY A 51 -4.51 2.58 2.36
CA GLY A 51 -3.81 1.86 1.29
C GLY A 51 -4.68 0.82 0.60
N MET A 52 -5.57 0.15 1.34
CA MET A 52 -6.53 -0.78 0.79
C MET A 52 -7.61 -0.09 -0.04
N ILE A 53 -8.14 1.06 0.43
CA ILE A 53 -9.07 1.87 -0.34
C ILE A 53 -8.43 2.28 -1.67
N LEU A 54 -7.22 2.82 -1.65
CA LEU A 54 -6.50 3.23 -2.86
C LEU A 54 -6.32 2.06 -3.84
N ARG A 55 -5.93 0.88 -3.35
CA ARG A 55 -5.78 -0.32 -4.18
C ARG A 55 -7.09 -0.89 -4.73
N SER A 56 -8.23 -0.46 -4.21
CA SER A 56 -9.54 -0.82 -4.77
C SER A 56 -9.83 -0.14 -6.11
N PHE A 57 -9.06 0.89 -6.48
CA PHE A 57 -9.20 1.61 -7.74
C PHE A 57 -8.19 1.09 -8.77
N GLU A 58 -8.66 0.71 -9.96
CA GLU A 58 -7.82 0.18 -11.04
C GLU A 58 -6.82 1.21 -11.58
N ASN A 59 -7.22 2.49 -11.61
CA ASN A 59 -6.41 3.58 -12.17
C ASN A 59 -5.33 4.13 -11.23
N VAL A 60 -5.21 3.62 -10.00
CA VAL A 60 -4.13 3.99 -9.08
C VAL A 60 -2.88 3.20 -9.43
N LYS A 61 -1.76 3.90 -9.63
CA LYS A 61 -0.46 3.27 -9.91
C LYS A 61 -0.10 2.27 -8.82
N ARG A 62 0.44 1.13 -9.26
CA ARG A 62 0.90 0.04 -8.38
C ARG A 62 2.42 -0.08 -8.44
N GLY A 63 3.00 -0.73 -7.45
CA GLY A 63 4.43 -0.99 -7.34
C GLY A 63 5.12 -0.16 -6.25
N LEU A 64 6.41 -0.36 -6.10
CA LEU A 64 7.21 0.31 -5.07
C LEU A 64 7.22 1.83 -5.26
N GLY A 65 6.99 2.57 -4.18
CA GLY A 65 7.05 4.03 -4.16
C GLY A 65 5.84 4.74 -4.75
N THR A 66 4.77 4.02 -5.18
CA THR A 66 3.56 4.64 -5.72
C THR A 66 2.58 5.08 -4.64
N ILE A 67 2.48 4.35 -3.52
CA ILE A 67 1.76 4.79 -2.32
C ILE A 67 2.81 5.10 -1.26
N ARG A 68 2.90 6.36 -0.89
CA ARG A 68 3.87 6.86 0.11
C ARG A 68 3.13 7.31 1.35
N GLN A 69 3.78 7.24 2.48
CA GLN A 69 3.19 7.62 3.77
C GLN A 69 4.14 8.54 4.51
N ASP A 70 3.60 9.63 5.01
CA ASP A 70 4.25 10.54 5.94
C ASP A 70 3.48 10.50 7.25
N VAL A 71 4.17 10.51 8.38
CA VAL A 71 3.55 10.52 9.71
C VAL A 71 3.87 11.82 10.41
N ASN A 72 2.83 12.55 10.81
CA ASN A 72 2.97 13.76 11.61
C ASN A 72 2.76 13.43 13.09
N ILE A 73 3.72 13.75 13.93
CA ILE A 73 3.71 13.48 15.36
C ILE A 73 3.87 14.78 16.14
N SER A 74 3.05 14.95 17.18
CA SER A 74 3.23 15.95 18.21
C SER A 74 2.70 15.43 19.54
N ILE A 75 3.43 15.69 20.60
CA ILE A 75 2.97 15.41 21.96
C ILE A 75 2.76 16.73 22.72
N LYS A 76 2.10 16.69 23.86
CA LYS A 76 1.89 17.88 24.67
C LYS A 76 3.24 18.52 25.07
N GLY A 77 3.42 19.77 24.69
CA GLY A 77 4.67 20.51 24.95
C GLY A 77 5.72 20.39 23.83
N SER A 78 5.42 19.70 22.73
CA SER A 78 6.29 19.65 21.55
C SER A 78 5.66 20.35 20.35
N GLU A 79 6.50 20.68 19.38
CA GLU A 79 6.09 21.07 18.04
C GLU A 79 5.94 19.86 17.11
N ARG A 80 5.25 20.05 16.00
CA ARG A 80 4.99 18.99 15.00
C ARG A 80 6.28 18.54 14.32
N THR A 81 6.50 17.24 14.32
CA THR A 81 7.54 16.55 13.53
C THR A 81 6.87 15.74 12.43
N GLU A 82 7.26 15.96 11.19
CA GLU A 82 6.86 15.17 10.03
C GLU A 82 7.94 14.11 9.75
N ILE A 83 7.56 12.85 9.70
CA ILE A 83 8.47 11.74 9.45
C ILE A 83 8.18 11.14 8.08
N LYS A 84 9.22 11.02 7.25
CA LYS A 84 9.18 10.49 5.89
C LYS A 84 10.00 9.22 5.73
N GLY A 85 9.77 8.51 4.63
CA GLY A 85 10.63 7.39 4.21
C GLY A 85 10.26 6.05 4.79
N PHE A 86 9.02 5.85 5.21
CA PHE A 86 8.54 4.53 5.60
C PHE A 86 8.60 3.55 4.43
N GLN A 87 9.27 2.41 4.60
CA GLN A 87 9.39 1.36 3.60
C GLN A 87 8.24 0.35 3.66
N ASP A 88 7.68 0.15 4.85
CA ASP A 88 6.57 -0.76 5.09
C ASP A 88 5.69 -0.27 6.26
N LEU A 89 4.48 -0.85 6.34
CA LEU A 89 3.52 -0.52 7.40
C LEU A 89 3.94 -1.05 8.79
N LYS A 90 4.81 -2.06 8.85
CA LYS A 90 5.24 -2.68 10.11
C LYS A 90 6.23 -1.80 10.86
N SER A 91 6.93 -0.93 10.15
CA SER A 91 7.86 0.04 10.74
C SER A 91 7.16 1.21 11.44
N ILE A 92 5.93 1.55 11.03
CA ILE A 92 5.20 2.71 11.56
C ILE A 92 5.11 2.72 13.09
N PRO A 93 4.66 1.67 13.78
CA PRO A 93 4.56 1.69 15.24
C PRO A 93 5.91 1.91 15.93
N LYS A 94 6.96 1.27 15.46
CA LYS A 94 8.30 1.36 16.06
C LYS A 94 8.91 2.75 15.90
N VAL A 95 8.77 3.33 14.72
CA VAL A 95 9.26 4.68 14.44
C VAL A 95 8.50 5.73 15.25
N ILE A 96 7.16 5.59 15.37
CA ILE A 96 6.35 6.48 16.22
C ILE A 96 6.78 6.35 17.69
N GLU A 97 6.97 5.15 18.20
CA GLU A 97 7.42 4.91 19.56
C GLU A 97 8.77 5.59 19.84
N PHE A 98 9.73 5.41 18.92
CA PHE A 98 11.04 6.07 19.02
C PHE A 98 10.89 7.60 19.05
N GLU A 99 10.12 8.17 18.13
CA GLU A 99 9.98 9.61 18.02
C GLU A 99 9.26 10.22 19.24
N VAL A 100 8.25 9.54 19.78
CA VAL A 100 7.57 9.96 21.01
C VAL A 100 8.56 9.97 22.18
N LYS A 101 9.37 8.91 22.34
CA LYS A 101 10.43 8.86 23.37
C LYS A 101 11.43 10.01 23.20
N ARG A 102 11.89 10.25 21.98
CA ARG A 102 12.81 11.37 21.67
C ARG A 102 12.22 12.72 22.08
N GLN A 103 10.95 12.98 21.76
CA GLN A 103 10.29 14.24 22.11
C GLN A 103 10.11 14.38 23.64
N ILE A 104 9.75 13.30 24.34
CA ILE A 104 9.67 13.29 25.81
C ILE A 104 11.02 13.63 26.43
N ASP A 105 12.09 13.00 25.96
CA ASP A 105 13.45 13.25 26.48
C ASP A 105 13.89 14.69 26.25
N LEU A 106 13.59 15.27 25.10
CA LEU A 106 13.90 16.68 24.84
C LEU A 106 13.14 17.62 25.77
N ILE A 107 11.85 17.36 26.02
CA ILE A 107 11.03 18.14 26.94
C ILE A 107 11.59 18.04 28.36
N ASN A 108 11.92 16.85 28.83
CA ASN A 108 12.47 16.61 30.16
C ASN A 108 13.80 17.37 30.38
N HIS A 109 14.61 17.48 29.32
CA HIS A 109 15.85 18.24 29.32
C HIS A 109 15.67 19.74 29.01
N LYS A 110 14.42 20.24 28.96
CA LYS A 110 14.06 21.63 28.61
C LYS A 110 14.65 22.10 27.28
N LYS A 111 14.88 21.19 26.35
CA LYS A 111 15.32 21.53 25.00
C LYS A 111 14.11 21.88 24.12
N LYS A 112 14.27 22.96 23.34
CA LYS A 112 13.23 23.39 22.41
C LYS A 112 13.10 22.38 21.25
N ILE A 113 11.90 21.91 20.99
CA ILE A 113 11.56 21.11 19.80
C ILE A 113 11.03 22.10 18.76
N SER A 114 11.70 22.19 17.62
CA SER A 114 11.23 23.02 16.49
C SER A 114 10.42 22.15 15.51
N LYS A 115 9.59 22.81 14.70
CA LYS A 115 8.92 22.13 13.58
C LYS A 115 9.96 21.64 12.59
N GLU A 116 10.06 20.35 12.40
CA GLU A 116 11.08 19.73 11.56
C GLU A 116 10.54 18.55 10.75
N VAL A 117 11.20 18.27 9.65
CA VAL A 117 11.02 17.04 8.87
C VAL A 117 12.16 16.10 9.19
N ARG A 118 11.85 14.88 9.50
CA ARG A 118 12.79 13.80 9.79
C ARG A 118 12.60 12.65 8.80
N LYS A 119 13.58 11.80 8.64
CA LYS A 119 13.49 10.56 7.86
C LYS A 119 13.64 9.35 8.77
N THR A 120 13.03 8.25 8.40
CA THR A 120 13.22 6.95 9.06
C THR A 120 14.58 6.37 8.69
N GLU A 121 15.24 5.71 9.65
CA GLU A 121 16.44 4.91 9.42
C GLU A 121 16.12 3.42 9.48
N GLN A 122 17.05 2.57 9.04
CA GLN A 122 16.85 1.12 8.98
C GLN A 122 16.62 0.46 10.35
N ASP A 123 17.14 1.06 11.40
CA ASP A 123 16.99 0.64 12.80
C ASP A 123 15.73 1.18 13.48
N PHE A 124 14.79 1.75 12.71
CA PHE A 124 13.56 2.40 13.15
C PHE A 124 13.75 3.68 13.95
N THR A 125 14.96 4.23 14.01
CA THR A 125 15.21 5.58 14.54
C THR A 125 14.84 6.64 13.52
N THR A 126 14.92 7.92 13.91
CA THR A 126 14.72 9.05 13.01
C THR A 126 15.93 9.97 13.02
N SER A 127 16.29 10.51 11.85
CA SER A 127 17.31 11.56 11.74
C SER A 127 16.72 12.84 11.14
N PHE A 128 17.33 13.97 11.47
CA PHE A 128 16.93 15.26 10.91
C PHE A 128 17.13 15.28 9.40
N LEU A 129 16.12 15.75 8.65
CA LEU A 129 16.19 15.89 7.22
C LEU A 129 16.27 17.36 6.79
N ARG A 130 15.35 18.17 7.30
CA ARG A 130 15.27 19.61 7.00
C ARG A 130 14.32 20.31 7.97
N PRO A 131 14.37 21.65 8.11
CA PRO A 131 13.30 22.39 8.77
C PRO A 131 11.98 22.17 8.03
N MET A 132 10.88 22.19 8.79
CA MET A 132 9.56 22.15 8.15
C MET A 132 9.34 23.48 7.42
N PRO A 133 8.95 23.47 6.12
CA PRO A 133 8.66 24.72 5.44
C PRO A 133 7.55 25.46 6.18
N GLY A 134 7.80 26.73 6.40
CA GLY A 134 6.80 27.65 6.91
C GLY A 134 5.73 27.92 5.88
N ALA A 135 4.74 28.50 5.95
CA ALA A 135 3.73 28.91 4.98
C ALA A 135 2.72 27.86 4.53
N ALA A 136 1.59 28.34 4.14
CA ALA A 136 0.49 27.56 3.65
C ALA A 136 0.90 26.79 2.39
N ARG A 137 0.93 25.47 2.50
CA ARG A 137 0.73 24.61 1.32
C ARG A 137 -0.74 24.73 0.95
N LEU A 138 -1.06 24.51 -0.32
CA LEU A 138 -2.45 24.52 -0.79
C LEU A 138 -3.07 25.93 -0.80
N TYR A 139 -2.37 26.88 -1.39
CA TYR A 139 -2.99 28.13 -1.82
C TYR A 139 -3.74 27.91 -3.15
N PRO A 140 -4.79 28.69 -3.44
CA PRO A 140 -5.44 28.63 -4.75
C PRO A 140 -4.45 28.96 -5.86
N GLU A 141 -4.41 28.11 -6.91
CA GLU A 141 -3.59 28.38 -8.08
C GLU A 141 -4.10 29.65 -8.79
N THR A 142 -3.18 30.51 -9.19
CA THR A 142 -3.52 31.78 -9.80
C THR A 142 -3.75 31.69 -11.31
N ASP A 143 -3.28 30.63 -11.95
CA ASP A 143 -3.35 30.32 -13.37
C ASP A 143 -4.40 29.27 -13.73
N CYS A 144 -5.08 28.69 -12.73
CA CYS A 144 -6.17 27.74 -12.92
C CYS A 144 -7.51 28.33 -12.46
N MET A 145 -8.53 28.19 -13.29
CA MET A 145 -9.88 28.55 -12.89
C MET A 145 -10.47 27.55 -11.90
N PRO A 146 -11.23 28.00 -10.88
CA PRO A 146 -11.93 27.09 -9.98
C PRO A 146 -12.87 26.15 -10.72
N VAL A 147 -12.80 24.88 -10.46
CA VAL A 147 -13.68 23.85 -11.02
C VAL A 147 -14.85 23.64 -10.07
N ARG A 148 -16.07 23.90 -10.57
CA ARG A 148 -17.29 23.65 -9.81
C ARG A 148 -17.64 22.17 -9.84
N ILE A 149 -17.74 21.58 -8.66
CA ILE A 149 -18.21 20.20 -8.49
C ILE A 149 -19.65 20.24 -8.00
N ASP A 150 -20.60 19.84 -8.85
CA ASP A 150 -22.01 19.83 -8.48
C ASP A 150 -22.42 18.50 -7.81
N ARG A 151 -23.59 18.54 -7.16
CA ARG A 151 -24.09 17.37 -6.43
C ARG A 151 -24.44 16.19 -7.34
N ASN A 152 -24.94 16.45 -8.54
CA ASN A 152 -25.35 15.41 -9.48
C ASN A 152 -24.12 14.62 -9.93
N TYR A 153 -23.02 15.32 -10.21
CA TYR A 153 -21.74 14.68 -10.54
C TYR A 153 -21.23 13.76 -9.40
N ILE A 154 -21.33 14.24 -8.15
CA ILE A 154 -20.96 13.42 -6.99
C ILE A 154 -21.84 12.17 -6.89
N GLU A 155 -23.16 12.28 -7.09
CA GLU A 155 -24.07 11.12 -7.04
C GLU A 155 -23.82 10.13 -8.19
N GLU A 156 -23.45 10.61 -9.37
CA GLU A 156 -23.01 9.73 -10.47
C GLU A 156 -21.72 8.99 -10.12
N LEU A 157 -20.73 9.68 -9.55
CA LEU A 157 -19.50 9.05 -9.09
C LEU A 157 -19.76 8.00 -8.02
N ARG A 158 -20.65 8.26 -7.06
CA ARG A 158 -21.03 7.27 -6.03
C ARG A 158 -21.54 5.96 -6.62
N LYS A 159 -22.32 6.02 -7.70
CA LYS A 159 -22.83 4.84 -8.41
C LYS A 159 -21.73 4.05 -9.13
N LYS A 160 -20.62 4.71 -9.47
CA LYS A 160 -19.47 4.12 -10.18
C LYS A 160 -18.33 3.72 -9.26
N LEU A 161 -18.46 3.91 -7.94
CA LEU A 161 -17.41 3.50 -7.01
C LEU A 161 -17.17 1.99 -7.08
N PRO A 162 -15.91 1.56 -7.16
CA PRO A 162 -15.60 0.14 -7.11
C PRO A 162 -15.93 -0.43 -5.73
N LYS A 163 -16.24 -1.71 -5.69
CA LYS A 163 -16.32 -2.42 -4.40
C LYS A 163 -14.97 -2.39 -3.71
N LEU A 164 -14.98 -2.04 -2.43
CA LEU A 164 -13.75 -2.06 -1.64
C LEU A 164 -13.19 -3.49 -1.57
N LEU A 165 -11.87 -3.61 -1.57
CA LEU A 165 -11.20 -4.92 -1.47
C LEU A 165 -11.66 -5.71 -0.23
N VAL A 166 -11.98 -5.04 0.90
CA VAL A 166 -12.54 -5.72 2.08
C VAL A 166 -13.80 -6.47 1.74
N HIS A 167 -14.75 -5.80 1.08
CA HIS A 167 -16.02 -6.44 0.70
C HIS A 167 -15.81 -7.56 -0.33
N LYS A 168 -14.87 -7.37 -1.27
CA LYS A 168 -14.50 -8.45 -2.19
C LYS A 168 -13.93 -9.66 -1.43
N VAL A 169 -13.10 -9.44 -0.41
CA VAL A 169 -12.56 -10.51 0.44
C VAL A 169 -13.70 -11.25 1.15
N GLU A 170 -14.59 -10.52 1.83
CA GLU A 170 -15.73 -11.09 2.57
C GLU A 170 -16.68 -11.86 1.65
N GLU A 171 -16.97 -11.32 0.46
CA GLU A 171 -17.78 -12.02 -0.55
C GLU A 171 -17.08 -13.30 -1.02
N THR A 172 -15.77 -13.25 -1.30
CA THR A 172 -14.99 -14.40 -1.75
C THR A 172 -14.85 -15.47 -0.67
N GLU A 173 -14.60 -15.06 0.58
CA GLU A 173 -14.58 -15.91 1.76
C GLU A 173 -15.90 -16.68 1.90
N SER A 174 -17.02 -15.94 1.85
CA SER A 174 -18.36 -16.52 2.02
C SER A 174 -18.78 -17.39 0.82
N LYS A 175 -18.56 -16.92 -0.40
CA LYS A 175 -18.99 -17.58 -1.64
C LYS A 175 -18.26 -18.89 -1.88
N TYR A 176 -16.94 -18.91 -1.61
CA TYR A 176 -16.10 -20.07 -1.89
C TYR A 176 -15.64 -20.81 -0.62
N LYS A 177 -16.10 -20.38 0.56
CA LYS A 177 -15.73 -20.94 1.88
C LYS A 177 -14.23 -20.99 2.09
N LEU A 178 -13.52 -19.95 1.65
CA LEU A 178 -12.07 -19.85 1.78
C LEU A 178 -11.68 -19.34 3.17
N PRO A 179 -10.52 -19.78 3.72
CA PRO A 179 -9.91 -19.11 4.86
C PRO A 179 -9.63 -17.63 4.53
N LYS A 180 -9.87 -16.73 5.47
CA LYS A 180 -9.75 -15.27 5.30
C LYS A 180 -8.42 -14.83 4.68
N GLN A 181 -7.31 -15.46 5.08
CA GLN A 181 -5.99 -15.15 4.52
C GLN A 181 -5.90 -15.54 3.04
N LEU A 182 -6.41 -16.71 2.68
CA LEU A 182 -6.41 -17.19 1.30
C LEU A 182 -7.35 -16.34 0.43
N ALA A 183 -8.52 -15.95 0.97
CA ALA A 183 -9.44 -15.03 0.30
C ALA A 183 -8.79 -13.67 0.00
N LYS A 184 -7.97 -13.13 0.93
CA LYS A 184 -7.24 -11.87 0.72
C LYS A 184 -6.22 -11.94 -0.42
N GLU A 185 -5.58 -13.08 -0.61
CA GLU A 185 -4.55 -13.25 -1.62
C GLU A 185 -5.16 -13.59 -2.98
N ILE A 186 -6.19 -14.43 -3.00
CA ILE A 186 -6.80 -14.89 -4.25
C ILE A 186 -7.60 -13.81 -4.99
N ILE A 187 -8.09 -12.78 -4.31
CA ILE A 187 -8.82 -11.67 -4.98
C ILE A 187 -7.95 -10.87 -5.95
N GLU A 188 -6.63 -10.97 -5.84
CA GLU A 188 -5.69 -10.35 -6.77
C GLU A 188 -5.48 -11.21 -8.03
N TYR A 189 -5.98 -12.45 -8.04
CA TYR A 189 -5.89 -13.37 -9.17
C TYR A 189 -7.15 -13.28 -10.02
N GLU A 190 -7.10 -12.52 -11.10
CA GLU A 190 -8.27 -12.17 -11.93
C GLU A 190 -9.00 -13.38 -12.49
N ASN A 191 -8.26 -14.46 -12.81
CA ASN A 191 -8.83 -15.64 -13.45
C ASN A 191 -9.42 -16.67 -12.47
N PHE A 192 -9.35 -16.45 -11.15
CA PHE A 192 -9.79 -17.44 -10.15
C PHE A 192 -11.24 -17.89 -10.33
N GLU A 193 -12.17 -16.94 -10.55
CA GLU A 193 -13.60 -17.29 -10.73
C GLU A 193 -13.85 -18.14 -11.97
N ASN A 194 -13.10 -17.92 -13.05
CA ASN A 194 -13.21 -18.70 -14.27
C ASN A 194 -12.68 -20.12 -14.06
N LEU A 195 -11.55 -20.25 -13.33
CA LEU A 195 -10.99 -21.56 -12.98
C LEU A 195 -11.93 -22.38 -12.10
N VAL A 196 -12.59 -21.76 -11.11
CA VAL A 196 -13.60 -22.45 -10.28
C VAL A 196 -14.78 -22.93 -11.11
N LYS A 197 -15.24 -22.13 -12.09
CA LYS A 197 -16.32 -22.55 -13.00
C LYS A 197 -15.86 -23.67 -13.95
N LYS A 198 -14.63 -23.56 -14.47
CA LYS A 198 -14.05 -24.52 -15.42
C LYS A 198 -13.81 -25.88 -14.78
N PHE A 199 -13.29 -25.88 -13.55
CA PHE A 199 -12.93 -27.12 -12.83
C PHE A 199 -13.92 -27.43 -11.70
N SER A 200 -15.19 -27.65 -12.09
CA SER A 200 -16.32 -27.79 -11.17
C SER A 200 -16.28 -29.02 -10.24
N LYS A 201 -15.42 -30.00 -10.51
CA LYS A 201 -15.22 -31.16 -9.63
C LYS A 201 -14.23 -30.85 -8.49
N LEU A 202 -13.47 -29.77 -8.61
CA LEU A 202 -12.49 -29.37 -7.60
C LEU A 202 -13.12 -28.41 -6.58
N GLU A 203 -12.73 -28.59 -5.34
CA GLU A 203 -13.06 -27.64 -4.28
C GLU A 203 -12.37 -26.28 -4.55
N PRO A 204 -13.08 -25.14 -4.45
CA PRO A 204 -12.46 -23.82 -4.64
C PRO A 204 -11.23 -23.58 -3.77
N VAL A 205 -11.19 -24.16 -2.57
CA VAL A 205 -10.03 -24.12 -1.66
C VAL A 205 -8.81 -24.81 -2.29
N ALA A 206 -9.00 -25.92 -2.99
CA ALA A 206 -7.90 -26.63 -3.65
C ALA A 206 -7.32 -25.79 -4.80
N ILE A 207 -8.17 -25.20 -5.63
CA ILE A 207 -7.76 -24.29 -6.71
C ILE A 207 -6.99 -23.09 -6.12
N ALA A 208 -7.53 -22.42 -5.10
CA ALA A 208 -6.89 -21.28 -4.48
C ALA A 208 -5.54 -21.63 -3.85
N ASN A 209 -5.41 -22.80 -3.21
CA ASN A 209 -4.13 -23.28 -2.68
C ASN A 209 -3.10 -23.53 -3.78
N THR A 210 -3.52 -24.13 -4.90
CA THR A 210 -2.64 -24.36 -6.06
C THR A 210 -2.07 -23.04 -6.59
N LEU A 211 -2.91 -22.02 -6.72
CA LEU A 211 -2.51 -20.71 -7.27
C LEU A 211 -1.64 -19.87 -6.31
N ILE A 212 -1.92 -19.94 -5.00
CA ILE A 212 -1.31 -19.02 -4.02
C ILE A 212 -0.24 -19.68 -3.16
N ASN A 213 -0.50 -20.89 -2.65
CA ASN A 213 0.38 -21.52 -1.67
C ASN A 213 1.46 -22.40 -2.31
N LEU A 214 1.14 -23.13 -3.38
CA LEU A 214 2.14 -24.00 -4.02
C LEU A 214 3.32 -23.22 -4.62
N PRO A 215 3.16 -22.07 -5.30
CA PRO A 215 4.31 -21.28 -5.75
C PRO A 215 5.24 -20.84 -4.59
N LYS A 216 4.67 -20.51 -3.42
CA LYS A 216 5.45 -20.17 -2.22
C LYS A 216 6.19 -21.38 -1.68
N GLU A 217 5.53 -22.56 -1.68
CA GLU A 217 6.13 -23.82 -1.24
C GLU A 217 7.25 -24.25 -2.18
N ILE A 218 7.06 -24.17 -3.49
CA ILE A 218 8.10 -24.45 -4.50
C ILE A 218 9.34 -23.58 -4.23
N LYS A 219 9.14 -22.29 -4.01
CA LYS A 219 10.24 -21.37 -3.71
C LYS A 219 10.95 -21.71 -2.40
N THR A 220 10.20 -22.04 -1.34
CA THR A 220 10.78 -22.26 0.00
C THR A 220 11.36 -23.65 0.17
N ARG A 221 10.72 -24.69 -0.37
CA ARG A 221 11.10 -26.08 -0.19
C ARG A 221 12.14 -26.56 -1.20
N PHE A 222 11.97 -26.16 -2.47
CA PHE A 222 12.84 -26.61 -3.56
C PHE A 222 13.85 -25.54 -4.00
N ASN A 223 13.75 -24.32 -3.46
CA ASN A 223 14.58 -23.16 -3.84
C ASN A 223 14.54 -22.86 -5.36
N LEU A 224 13.38 -23.12 -5.98
CA LEU A 224 13.13 -22.85 -7.39
C LEU A 224 12.42 -21.50 -7.58
N ASP A 225 12.64 -20.89 -8.73
CA ASP A 225 12.02 -19.62 -9.09
C ASP A 225 10.60 -19.82 -9.62
N SER A 226 9.63 -19.75 -8.73
CA SER A 226 8.20 -19.89 -9.06
C SER A 226 7.60 -18.72 -9.85
N SER A 227 8.36 -17.63 -10.09
CA SER A 227 7.88 -16.49 -10.88
C SER A 227 7.77 -16.80 -12.39
N LYS A 228 8.30 -17.94 -12.82
CA LYS A 228 8.21 -18.43 -14.19
C LYS A 228 6.94 -19.22 -14.49
N LEU A 229 6.20 -19.61 -13.46
CA LEU A 229 4.91 -20.30 -13.65
C LEU A 229 3.90 -19.37 -14.31
N THR A 230 3.25 -19.88 -15.34
CA THR A 230 2.24 -19.18 -16.13
C THR A 230 0.83 -19.63 -15.76
N ASP A 231 -0.17 -18.91 -16.19
CA ASP A 231 -1.58 -19.31 -16.00
C ASP A 231 -1.88 -20.63 -16.71
N GLU A 232 -1.23 -20.89 -17.85
CA GLU A 232 -1.36 -22.15 -18.61
C GLU A 232 -0.84 -23.34 -17.82
N ASP A 233 0.28 -23.21 -17.11
CA ASP A 233 0.84 -24.28 -16.27
C ASP A 233 -0.15 -24.66 -15.16
N PHE A 234 -0.73 -23.65 -14.48
CA PHE A 234 -1.75 -23.89 -13.48
C PHE A 234 -3.01 -24.54 -14.05
N GLU A 235 -3.47 -24.08 -15.21
CA GLU A 235 -4.64 -24.67 -15.88
C GLU A 235 -4.41 -26.13 -16.26
N GLU A 236 -3.23 -26.46 -16.78
CA GLU A 236 -2.90 -27.82 -17.18
C GLU A 236 -2.92 -28.76 -15.97
N VAL A 237 -2.24 -28.41 -14.89
CA VAL A 237 -2.18 -29.24 -13.69
C VAL A 237 -3.55 -29.36 -13.01
N LEU A 238 -4.34 -28.28 -12.97
CA LEU A 238 -5.71 -28.32 -12.46
C LEU A 238 -6.62 -29.19 -13.33
N SER A 239 -6.38 -29.25 -14.65
CA SER A 239 -7.10 -30.16 -15.55
C SER A 239 -6.83 -31.62 -15.23
N TYR A 240 -5.56 -32.01 -15.03
CA TYR A 240 -5.22 -33.37 -14.65
C TYR A 240 -5.82 -33.78 -13.30
N LEU A 241 -5.82 -32.85 -12.36
CA LEU A 241 -6.44 -33.07 -11.04
C LEU A 241 -7.96 -33.21 -11.14
N ASN A 242 -8.62 -32.36 -11.94
CA ASN A 242 -10.08 -32.40 -12.17
C ASN A 242 -10.53 -33.68 -12.87
N ASP A 243 -9.69 -34.21 -13.76
CA ASP A 243 -9.93 -35.47 -14.47
C ASP A 243 -9.60 -36.73 -13.64
N GLY A 244 -9.03 -36.54 -12.44
CA GLY A 244 -8.60 -37.65 -11.59
C GLY A 244 -7.38 -38.40 -12.12
N LYS A 245 -6.59 -37.78 -13.00
CA LYS A 245 -5.36 -38.39 -13.57
C LYS A 245 -4.20 -38.32 -12.61
N ILE A 246 -4.23 -37.37 -11.68
CA ILE A 246 -3.19 -37.19 -10.64
C ILE A 246 -3.85 -37.05 -9.27
N ALA A 247 -3.11 -37.40 -8.23
CA ALA A 247 -3.46 -37.13 -6.84
C ALA A 247 -3.13 -35.68 -6.48
N LYS A 248 -3.77 -35.15 -5.44
CA LYS A 248 -3.59 -33.76 -4.99
C LYS A 248 -2.14 -33.47 -4.56
N GLU A 249 -1.47 -34.47 -3.99
CA GLU A 249 -0.10 -34.41 -3.53
C GLU A 249 0.91 -34.30 -4.68
N ALA A 250 0.56 -34.83 -5.86
CA ALA A 250 1.42 -34.79 -7.04
C ALA A 250 1.40 -33.45 -7.79
N VAL A 251 0.49 -32.52 -7.44
CA VAL A 251 0.35 -31.22 -8.10
C VAL A 251 1.64 -30.41 -7.99
N ILE A 252 2.30 -30.43 -6.83
CA ILE A 252 3.52 -29.66 -6.60
C ILE A 252 4.73 -30.20 -7.38
N ASP A 253 4.74 -31.49 -7.71
CA ASP A 253 5.85 -32.12 -8.45
C ASP A 253 5.72 -31.88 -9.97
N LEU A 254 4.55 -31.43 -10.44
CA LEU A 254 4.28 -31.09 -11.84
C LEU A 254 4.40 -29.61 -12.16
N LEU A 255 4.30 -28.75 -11.15
CA LEU A 255 4.53 -27.31 -11.25
C LEU A 255 6.00 -26.97 -11.09
#